data_4da1257351bcde6d4777feb2dfb3badb
#
_entry.id   4da1257351bcde6d4777feb2dfb3badb
#
_cell.length_a   1.000
_cell.length_b   1.000
_cell.length_c   1.000
_cell.angle_alpha   90.00
_cell.angle_beta   90.00
_cell.angle_gamma   90.00
#
_symmetry.space_group_name_H-M   'P 1'
#
loop_
_entity.id
_entity.type
_entity.pdbx_description
1 polymer ?
#
loop_
_entity_poly.entity_id
_entity_poly.type
_entity_poly.pdbx_seq_one_letter_code
_entity_poly.pdbx_strand_id
1 'polypeptide(L)'
;MTRAFRHLLRRPLWVMVLGLLGGCATESHQALQATKPVTAAVAYNGPRSPIAVGKFDNRSTYMRGLFSDGVDRLGGQAKTILVGHLQETGRFDVLDRDNMEENAREAQLTGRQQRVWGADVIITGDVVEFGRKETGDNQLFGILGSGKQQVAYSKVTLNVVDV
;
A
#
# COMPACT_ATOMS: atom_id res chain seq x y z
N MET A 1 12.84 29.75 64.50
CA MET A 1 13.72 29.48 63.31
C MET A 1 13.28 28.30 62.44
N THR A 2 12.00 27.95 62.32
CA THR A 2 11.59 26.68 61.69
C THR A 2 10.56 26.84 60.54
N ARG A 3 10.10 28.02 60.18
CA ARG A 3 9.15 28.22 59.07
C ARG A 3 9.78 28.60 57.72
N ALA A 4 10.95 29.20 57.72
CA ALA A 4 11.66 29.60 56.47
C ALA A 4 12.29 28.45 55.70
N PHE A 5 12.66 27.34 56.38
CA PHE A 5 13.34 26.20 55.77
C PHE A 5 12.39 25.27 54.96
N ARG A 6 11.08 25.30 55.30
CA ARG A 6 10.05 24.46 54.56
C ARG A 6 9.66 25.02 53.20
N HIS A 7 9.86 26.29 52.93
CA HIS A 7 9.55 26.90 51.64
C HIS A 7 10.68 26.74 50.61
N LEU A 8 11.92 26.55 51.07
CA LEU A 8 13.05 26.40 50.16
C LEU A 8 13.11 25.00 49.51
N LEU A 9 12.63 23.97 50.21
CA LEU A 9 12.59 22.60 49.67
C LEU A 9 11.38 22.30 48.74
N ARG A 10 10.34 23.12 48.79
CA ARG A 10 9.16 22.89 47.93
C ARG A 10 9.32 23.42 46.50
N ARG A 11 10.22 24.39 46.31
CA ARG A 11 10.46 24.97 44.98
C ARG A 11 11.15 24.08 43.97
N PRO A 12 12.21 23.29 44.31
CA PRO A 12 12.84 22.40 43.37
C PRO A 12 11.97 21.19 42.96
N LEU A 13 11.06 20.80 43.88
CA LEU A 13 10.15 19.66 43.57
C LEU A 13 9.12 20.02 42.49
N TRP A 14 8.62 21.24 42.47
CA TRP A 14 7.66 21.72 41.45
C TRP A 14 8.34 21.90 40.07
N VAL A 15 9.58 22.34 40.04
CA VAL A 15 10.35 22.49 38.79
C VAL A 15 10.68 21.13 38.20
N MET A 16 10.94 20.12 39.05
CA MET A 16 11.22 18.76 38.60
C MET A 16 9.98 18.06 38.04
N VAL A 17 8.78 18.32 38.57
CA VAL A 17 7.50 17.79 38.07
C VAL A 17 7.08 18.44 36.75
N LEU A 18 7.36 19.71 36.51
CA LEU A 18 7.08 20.39 35.25
C LEU A 18 7.99 19.91 34.11
N GLY A 19 9.20 19.43 34.39
CA GLY A 19 10.13 18.89 33.39
C GLY A 19 9.72 17.52 32.81
N LEU A 20 8.85 16.78 33.51
CA LEU A 20 8.42 15.44 33.11
C LEU A 20 7.23 15.43 32.12
N LEU A 21 6.57 16.58 31.89
CA LEU A 21 5.41 16.70 31.01
C LEU A 21 5.76 17.07 29.55
N GLY A 22 7.04 17.25 29.22
CA GLY A 22 7.49 17.68 27.88
C GLY A 22 7.79 16.55 26.89
N GLY A 23 7.44 15.31 27.17
CA GLY A 23 7.65 14.17 26.27
C GLY A 23 6.57 14.07 25.20
N CYS A 24 6.48 15.03 24.26
CA CYS A 24 5.71 14.84 23.04
C CYS A 24 6.44 13.83 22.16
N ALA A 25 5.91 12.61 22.06
CA ALA A 25 6.33 11.67 21.02
C ALA A 25 5.95 12.27 19.65
N THR A 26 6.94 12.67 18.87
CA THR A 26 6.73 13.12 17.49
C THR A 26 6.58 11.88 16.62
N GLU A 27 5.35 11.56 16.24
CA GLU A 27 5.07 10.52 15.27
C GLU A 27 5.24 11.13 13.87
N SER A 28 6.26 10.68 13.14
CA SER A 28 6.47 11.10 11.75
C SER A 28 5.96 10.03 10.81
N HIS A 29 4.94 10.35 10.03
CA HIS A 29 4.48 9.52 8.93
C HIS A 29 5.20 9.95 7.64
N GLN A 30 6.06 9.09 7.13
CA GLN A 30 6.64 9.28 5.81
C GLN A 30 5.84 8.41 4.83
N ALA A 31 4.97 9.05 4.05
CA ALA A 31 4.33 8.39 2.93
C ALA A 31 5.40 8.09 1.87
N LEU A 32 5.67 6.82 1.64
CA LEU A 32 6.48 6.39 0.50
C LEU A 32 5.67 6.68 -0.77
N GLN A 33 6.11 7.64 -1.55
CA GLN A 33 5.54 7.84 -2.89
C GLN A 33 5.87 6.60 -3.72
N ALA A 34 4.84 6.01 -4.34
CA ALA A 34 5.02 4.91 -5.27
C ALA A 34 6.02 5.36 -6.37
N THR A 35 7.11 4.61 -6.51
CA THR A 35 8.10 4.89 -7.53
C THR A 35 7.44 4.68 -8.89
N LYS A 36 7.36 5.75 -9.70
CA LYS A 36 6.86 5.61 -11.07
C LYS A 36 7.75 4.66 -11.86
N PRO A 37 7.18 3.77 -12.69
CA PRO A 37 7.98 2.92 -13.56
C PRO A 37 8.93 3.77 -14.41
N VAL A 38 10.18 3.37 -14.51
CA VAL A 38 11.19 4.09 -15.30
C VAL A 38 10.73 4.27 -16.76
N THR A 39 9.99 3.31 -17.28
CA THR A 39 9.40 3.32 -18.62
C THR A 39 8.32 4.37 -18.81
N ALA A 40 7.64 4.81 -17.75
CA ALA A 40 6.64 5.89 -17.82
C ALA A 40 7.28 7.28 -17.98
N ALA A 41 8.58 7.41 -17.73
CA ALA A 41 9.31 8.66 -17.91
C ALA A 41 9.61 8.99 -19.39
N VAL A 42 9.50 8.00 -20.29
CA VAL A 42 9.76 8.16 -21.72
C VAL A 42 8.42 8.04 -22.47
N ALA A 43 8.04 9.11 -23.18
CA ALA A 43 6.84 9.10 -24.02
C ALA A 43 6.95 7.99 -25.08
N TYR A 44 5.93 7.13 -25.13
CA TYR A 44 5.84 6.05 -26.11
C TYR A 44 4.83 6.42 -27.20
N ASN A 45 5.28 6.43 -28.44
CA ASN A 45 4.48 6.79 -29.62
C ASN A 45 4.27 5.60 -30.56
N GLY A 46 4.62 4.38 -30.14
CA GLY A 46 4.43 3.16 -30.92
C GLY A 46 3.01 2.57 -30.82
N PRO A 47 2.74 1.46 -31.53
CA PRO A 47 1.48 0.75 -31.39
C PRO A 47 1.34 0.17 -29.99
N ARG A 48 0.12 0.26 -29.44
CA ARG A 48 -0.17 -0.33 -28.13
C ARG A 48 -0.62 -1.77 -28.28
N SER A 49 -0.13 -2.62 -27.37
CA SER A 49 -0.54 -4.03 -27.34
C SER A 49 -1.76 -4.20 -26.43
N PRO A 50 -2.84 -4.86 -26.91
CA PRO A 50 -4.00 -5.14 -26.08
C PRO A 50 -3.67 -6.23 -25.06
N ILE A 51 -3.81 -5.90 -23.77
CA ILE A 51 -3.55 -6.82 -22.67
C ILE A 51 -4.74 -6.89 -21.71
N ALA A 52 -4.93 -8.04 -21.08
CA ALA A 52 -5.89 -8.17 -20.00
C ALA A 52 -5.18 -8.51 -18.69
N VAL A 53 -5.63 -7.91 -17.59
CA VAL A 53 -5.17 -8.27 -16.26
C VAL A 53 -6.23 -9.16 -15.63
N GLY A 54 -5.87 -10.42 -15.41
CA GLY A 54 -6.73 -11.44 -14.85
C GLY A 54 -6.77 -11.40 -13.32
N LYS A 55 -6.94 -12.59 -12.72
CA LYS A 55 -7.07 -12.72 -11.28
C LYS A 55 -5.73 -12.57 -10.56
N PHE A 56 -5.78 -11.94 -9.39
CA PHE A 56 -4.70 -11.87 -8.40
C PHE A 56 -5.20 -12.48 -7.10
N ASP A 57 -4.46 -13.45 -6.57
CA ASP A 57 -4.80 -14.13 -5.33
C ASP A 57 -3.85 -13.74 -4.19
N ASN A 58 -4.40 -13.54 -2.99
CA ASN A 58 -3.59 -13.38 -1.80
C ASN A 58 -3.18 -14.75 -1.25
N ARG A 59 -1.92 -15.13 -1.47
CA ARG A 59 -1.30 -16.34 -0.90
C ARG A 59 -0.47 -16.07 0.35
N SER A 60 -0.34 -14.79 0.74
CA SER A 60 0.36 -14.43 1.96
C SER A 60 -0.42 -14.90 3.20
N THR A 61 0.25 -14.98 4.33
CA THR A 61 -0.37 -15.28 5.63
C THR A 61 -1.04 -14.05 6.25
N TYR A 62 -0.82 -12.86 5.69
CA TYR A 62 -1.30 -11.60 6.23
C TYR A 62 -2.82 -11.48 6.07
N MET A 63 -3.50 -11.17 7.17
CA MET A 63 -4.96 -11.01 7.27
C MET A 63 -5.79 -12.21 6.78
N ARG A 64 -5.18 -13.39 6.67
CA ARG A 64 -5.88 -14.61 6.29
C ARG A 64 -6.89 -14.96 7.40
N GLY A 65 -8.18 -14.98 7.06
CA GLY A 65 -9.26 -15.26 8.00
C GLY A 65 -9.81 -14.05 8.77
N LEU A 66 -9.23 -12.88 8.65
CA LEU A 66 -9.77 -11.66 9.27
C LEU A 66 -11.01 -11.13 8.53
N PHE A 67 -11.12 -11.41 7.24
CA PHE A 67 -12.27 -11.09 6.40
C PHE A 67 -12.87 -12.39 5.89
N SER A 68 -13.94 -12.84 6.52
CA SER A 68 -14.64 -14.08 6.19
C SER A 68 -15.66 -13.93 5.05
N ASP A 69 -15.72 -12.76 4.41
CA ASP A 69 -16.65 -12.45 3.32
C ASP A 69 -16.24 -13.05 1.96
N GLY A 70 -15.12 -13.77 1.92
CA GLY A 70 -14.58 -14.37 0.69
C GLY A 70 -14.00 -13.39 -0.32
N VAL A 71 -13.94 -12.10 0.00
CA VAL A 71 -13.39 -11.07 -0.89
C VAL A 71 -11.89 -10.94 -0.67
N ASP A 72 -11.10 -11.22 -1.71
CA ASP A 72 -9.64 -10.99 -1.70
C ASP A 72 -9.31 -9.53 -1.97
N ARG A 73 -9.31 -8.72 -0.91
CA ARG A 73 -9.01 -7.29 -1.01
C ARG A 73 -7.56 -7.01 -1.38
N LEU A 74 -6.63 -7.85 -0.94
CA LEU A 74 -5.20 -7.64 -1.19
C LEU A 74 -4.83 -7.99 -2.63
N GLY A 75 -5.35 -9.11 -3.15
CA GLY A 75 -5.21 -9.47 -4.56
C GLY A 75 -5.85 -8.43 -5.47
N GLY A 76 -7.07 -8.00 -5.15
CA GLY A 76 -7.76 -6.93 -5.91
C GLY A 76 -6.99 -5.61 -5.92
N GLN A 77 -6.41 -5.20 -4.78
CA GLN A 77 -5.57 -4.00 -4.70
C GLN A 77 -4.30 -4.13 -5.55
N ALA A 78 -3.61 -5.27 -5.49
CA ALA A 78 -2.43 -5.51 -6.30
C ALA A 78 -2.74 -5.43 -7.80
N LYS A 79 -3.86 -6.01 -8.24
CA LYS A 79 -4.37 -5.92 -9.62
C LYS A 79 -4.59 -4.45 -10.02
N THR A 80 -5.30 -3.68 -9.20
CA THR A 80 -5.61 -2.27 -9.50
C THR A 80 -4.34 -1.43 -9.65
N ILE A 81 -3.35 -1.63 -8.77
CA ILE A 81 -2.06 -0.94 -8.85
C ILE A 81 -1.32 -1.31 -10.14
N LEU A 82 -1.29 -2.59 -10.50
CA LEU A 82 -0.65 -3.03 -11.73
C LEU A 82 -1.32 -2.42 -12.97
N VAL A 83 -2.66 -2.43 -13.03
CA VAL A 83 -3.42 -1.81 -14.13
C VAL A 83 -3.03 -0.34 -14.28
N GLY A 84 -3.00 0.43 -13.17
CA GLY A 84 -2.58 1.82 -13.19
C GLY A 84 -1.17 2.00 -13.76
N HIS A 85 -0.21 1.21 -13.31
CA HIS A 85 1.16 1.29 -13.82
C HIS A 85 1.28 0.91 -15.29
N LEU A 86 0.56 -0.10 -15.75
CA LEU A 86 0.56 -0.48 -17.17
C LEU A 86 -0.01 0.64 -18.04
N GLN A 87 -1.10 1.27 -17.62
CA GLN A 87 -1.70 2.42 -18.30
C GLN A 87 -0.75 3.63 -18.34
N GLU A 88 -0.06 3.92 -17.23
CA GLU A 88 0.93 5.01 -17.16
C GLU A 88 2.09 4.85 -18.14
N THR A 89 2.44 3.62 -18.52
CA THR A 89 3.51 3.40 -19.52
C THR A 89 3.14 3.88 -20.92
N GLY A 90 1.84 3.98 -21.23
CA GLY A 90 1.32 4.31 -22.57
C GLY A 90 1.60 3.26 -23.63
N ARG A 91 2.14 2.08 -23.26
CA ARG A 91 2.54 1.01 -24.18
C ARG A 91 1.46 -0.05 -24.40
N PHE A 92 0.46 -0.07 -23.53
CA PHE A 92 -0.59 -1.10 -23.50
C PHE A 92 -1.97 -0.50 -23.58
N ASP A 93 -2.87 -1.19 -24.26
CA ASP A 93 -4.31 -1.00 -24.14
C ASP A 93 -4.82 -2.03 -23.13
N VAL A 94 -4.96 -1.59 -21.88
CA VAL A 94 -5.41 -2.47 -20.80
C VAL A 94 -6.92 -2.67 -20.89
N LEU A 95 -7.33 -3.89 -21.23
CA LEU A 95 -8.74 -4.24 -21.41
C LEU A 95 -9.38 -4.56 -20.06
N ASP A 96 -10.45 -3.82 -19.74
CA ASP A 96 -11.25 -4.08 -18.56
C ASP A 96 -12.10 -5.34 -18.76
N ARG A 97 -11.90 -6.32 -17.89
CA ARG A 97 -12.66 -7.57 -17.87
C ARG A 97 -13.57 -7.69 -16.66
N ASP A 98 -13.40 -6.83 -15.67
CA ASP A 98 -14.15 -6.89 -14.42
C ASP A 98 -15.55 -6.29 -14.59
N ASN A 99 -15.69 -5.26 -15.42
CA ASN A 99 -16.94 -4.52 -15.64
C ASN A 99 -17.65 -4.89 -16.95
N MET A 100 -17.45 -6.12 -17.44
CA MET A 100 -18.06 -6.55 -18.71
C MET A 100 -19.58 -6.61 -18.64
N GLU A 101 -20.16 -6.97 -17.49
CA GLU A 101 -21.62 -7.03 -17.31
C GLU A 101 -22.25 -5.64 -17.32
N GLU A 102 -21.61 -4.67 -16.65
CA GLU A 102 -22.05 -3.27 -16.67
C GLU A 102 -21.97 -2.70 -18.08
N ASN A 103 -20.88 -2.96 -18.79
CA ASN A 103 -20.70 -2.53 -20.17
C ASN A 103 -21.76 -3.15 -21.10
N ALA A 104 -22.11 -4.43 -20.89
CA ALA A 104 -23.16 -5.10 -21.66
C ALA A 104 -24.54 -4.45 -21.40
N ARG A 105 -24.82 -4.12 -20.13
CA ARG A 105 -26.08 -3.44 -19.75
C ARG A 105 -26.18 -2.07 -20.38
N GLU A 106 -25.12 -1.27 -20.34
CA GLU A 106 -25.10 0.05 -21.00
C GLU A 106 -25.25 -0.05 -22.52
N ALA A 107 -24.63 -1.05 -23.14
CA ALA A 107 -24.79 -1.28 -24.58
C ALA A 107 -26.25 -1.59 -24.94
N GLN A 108 -26.95 -2.39 -24.14
CA GLN A 108 -28.37 -2.69 -24.32
C GLN A 108 -29.23 -1.43 -24.16
N LEU A 109 -29.01 -0.61 -23.16
CA LEU A 109 -29.77 0.64 -22.93
C LEU A 109 -29.59 1.63 -24.08
N THR A 110 -28.41 1.67 -24.67
CA THR A 110 -28.11 2.56 -25.81
C THR A 110 -28.45 1.97 -27.17
N GLY A 111 -29.00 0.73 -27.23
CA GLY A 111 -29.28 0.02 -28.48
C GLY A 111 -28.04 -0.33 -29.30
N ARG A 112 -26.87 -0.36 -28.69
CA ARG A 112 -25.61 -0.69 -29.34
C ARG A 112 -25.19 -2.12 -29.02
N GLN A 113 -24.44 -2.75 -29.92
CA GLN A 113 -23.78 -4.01 -29.61
C GLN A 113 -22.48 -3.74 -28.84
N GLN A 114 -22.28 -4.49 -27.75
CA GLN A 114 -21.01 -4.45 -27.03
C GLN A 114 -19.87 -4.91 -27.95
N ARG A 115 -18.83 -4.09 -28.09
CA ARG A 115 -17.60 -4.48 -28.78
C ARG A 115 -16.62 -5.05 -27.76
N VAL A 116 -16.32 -6.33 -27.87
CA VAL A 116 -15.33 -7.01 -27.04
C VAL A 116 -14.08 -7.25 -27.88
N TRP A 117 -12.98 -6.63 -27.46
CA TRP A 117 -11.67 -6.84 -28.09
C TRP A 117 -10.94 -7.97 -27.36
N GLY A 118 -10.22 -8.84 -28.11
CA GLY A 118 -9.33 -9.83 -27.55
C GLY A 118 -8.08 -9.18 -26.96
N ALA A 119 -7.47 -9.83 -25.98
CA ALA A 119 -6.13 -9.49 -25.51
C ALA A 119 -5.14 -10.42 -26.20
N ASP A 120 -3.96 -9.91 -26.53
CA ASP A 120 -2.84 -10.74 -27.02
C ASP A 120 -2.14 -11.42 -25.83
N VAL A 121 -2.17 -10.76 -24.66
CA VAL A 121 -1.50 -11.23 -23.46
C VAL A 121 -2.41 -11.11 -22.25
N ILE A 122 -2.38 -12.12 -21.39
CA ILE A 122 -3.04 -12.09 -20.07
C ILE A 122 -1.98 -12.07 -18.98
N ILE A 123 -2.14 -11.16 -18.02
CA ILE A 123 -1.30 -11.07 -16.83
C ILE A 123 -2.13 -11.49 -15.62
N THR A 124 -1.67 -12.51 -14.90
CA THR A 124 -2.22 -12.92 -13.61
C THR A 124 -1.14 -12.83 -12.54
N GLY A 125 -1.49 -12.92 -11.26
CA GLY A 125 -0.48 -12.86 -10.23
C GLY A 125 -0.95 -13.30 -8.86
N ASP A 126 0.03 -13.41 -7.96
CA ASP A 126 -0.19 -13.75 -6.56
C ASP A 126 0.56 -12.79 -5.66
N VAL A 127 -0.08 -12.34 -4.59
CA VAL A 127 0.60 -11.68 -3.48
C VAL A 127 1.13 -12.78 -2.56
N VAL A 128 2.42 -13.09 -2.64
CA VAL A 128 3.03 -14.21 -1.91
C VAL A 128 3.50 -13.81 -0.51
N GLU A 129 3.93 -12.58 -0.34
CA GLU A 129 4.31 -12.03 0.95
C GLU A 129 3.74 -10.63 1.12
N PHE A 130 3.22 -10.34 2.29
CA PHE A 130 2.77 -9.02 2.69
C PHE A 130 2.83 -8.92 4.20
N GLY A 131 3.31 -7.78 4.72
CA GLY A 131 3.40 -7.61 6.15
C GLY A 131 4.11 -6.34 6.59
N ARG A 132 4.35 -6.28 7.90
CA ARG A 132 5.14 -5.25 8.55
C ARG A 132 6.22 -5.91 9.36
N LYS A 133 7.43 -5.39 9.27
CA LYS A 133 8.56 -5.79 10.09
C LYS A 133 8.91 -4.62 11.00
N GLU A 134 8.96 -4.88 12.30
CA GLU A 134 9.49 -3.92 13.25
C GLU A 134 11.01 -4.08 13.30
N THR A 135 11.70 -2.99 13.01
CA THR A 135 13.13 -2.87 13.20
C THR A 135 13.36 -1.82 14.28
N GLY A 136 13.89 -2.24 15.42
CA GLY A 136 14.26 -1.35 16.52
C GLY A 136 15.68 -1.63 16.95
N ASP A 137 16.51 -0.62 17.04
CA ASP A 137 17.79 -0.70 17.71
C ASP A 137 17.59 -0.42 19.19
N ASN A 138 17.79 -1.43 20.02
CA ASN A 138 17.93 -1.26 21.46
C ASN A 138 19.29 -0.65 21.75
N GLN A 139 19.41 0.66 21.64
CA GLN A 139 20.65 1.35 22.06
C GLN A 139 20.64 1.54 23.56
N LEU A 140 21.73 1.14 24.20
CA LEU A 140 22.02 1.32 25.62
C LEU A 140 20.92 0.82 26.59
N PHE A 141 20.77 -0.49 26.72
CA PHE A 141 19.94 -1.11 27.77
C PHE A 141 18.52 -0.56 27.93
N GLY A 142 17.93 0.03 26.88
CA GLY A 142 16.56 0.51 26.91
C GLY A 142 16.33 1.85 27.66
N ILE A 143 17.38 2.55 28.07
CA ILE A 143 17.28 3.79 28.86
C ILE A 143 17.19 5.05 27.97
N LEU A 144 17.72 4.99 26.75
CA LEU A 144 17.67 6.08 25.78
C LEU A 144 16.82 5.65 24.58
N GLY A 145 15.57 6.10 24.56
CA GLY A 145 14.62 6.10 23.45
C GLY A 145 14.79 5.03 22.37
N SER A 146 14.07 3.90 22.46
CA SER A 146 14.00 2.95 21.36
C SER A 146 13.12 3.54 20.25
N GLY A 147 13.73 4.03 19.19
CA GLY A 147 13.01 4.35 17.96
C GLY A 147 12.50 3.05 17.32
N LYS A 148 11.21 2.79 17.39
CA LYS A 148 10.60 1.67 16.63
C LYS A 148 10.34 2.14 15.21
N GLN A 149 11.02 1.55 14.25
CA GLN A 149 10.75 1.75 12.83
C GLN A 149 9.94 0.57 12.31
N GLN A 150 8.79 0.85 11.72
CA GLN A 150 8.00 -0.17 11.02
C GLN A 150 8.26 -0.07 9.52
N VAL A 151 8.68 -1.17 8.92
CA VAL A 151 8.87 -1.29 7.47
C VAL A 151 7.79 -2.21 6.92
N ALA A 152 6.96 -1.68 6.00
CA ALA A 152 6.04 -2.50 5.24
C ALA A 152 6.78 -3.15 4.06
N TYR A 153 6.46 -4.41 3.78
CA TYR A 153 6.99 -5.14 2.63
C TYR A 153 5.88 -5.87 1.89
N SER A 154 6.05 -6.00 0.60
CA SER A 154 5.16 -6.81 -0.22
C SER A 154 5.97 -7.49 -1.32
N LYS A 155 5.57 -8.72 -1.69
CA LYS A 155 6.13 -9.48 -2.79
C LYS A 155 5.01 -10.02 -3.64
N VAL A 156 5.03 -9.67 -4.90
CA VAL A 156 4.04 -10.07 -5.89
C VAL A 156 4.73 -10.88 -6.97
N THR A 157 4.15 -12.02 -7.34
CA THR A 157 4.57 -12.83 -8.48
C THR A 157 3.62 -12.57 -9.63
N LEU A 158 4.15 -12.35 -10.83
CA LEU A 158 3.38 -12.17 -12.04
C LEU A 158 3.57 -13.38 -12.96
N ASN A 159 2.48 -13.83 -13.58
CA ASN A 159 2.45 -14.80 -14.64
C ASN A 159 1.90 -14.16 -15.91
N VAL A 160 2.69 -14.17 -16.96
CA VAL A 160 2.37 -13.57 -18.26
C VAL A 160 2.15 -14.68 -19.27
N VAL A 161 0.98 -14.71 -19.86
CA VAL A 161 0.55 -15.76 -20.79
C VAL A 161 0.17 -15.11 -22.11
N ASP A 162 0.75 -15.60 -23.18
CA ASP A 162 0.38 -15.30 -24.56
C ASP A 162 -0.88 -16.10 -24.92
N VAL A 163 -1.83 -15.51 -25.64
CA VAL A 163 -3.16 -16.09 -25.90
C VAL A 163 -3.29 -16.64 -27.30
#